data_64c6c0acecc1aacd109396c452a9620f
#
_entry.id   64c6c0acecc1aacd109396c452a9620f
#
_cell.length_a   1.000
_cell.length_b   1.000
_cell.length_c   1.000
_cell.angle_alpha   90.00
_cell.angle_beta   90.00
_cell.angle_gamma   90.00
#
_symmetry.space_group_name_H-M   'P 1'
#
loop_
_entity.id
_entity.type
_entity.pdbx_description
1 polymer ?
#
loop_
_entity_poly.entity_id
_entity_poly.type
_entity_poly.pdbx_seq_one_letter_code
_entity_poly.pdbx_strand_id
1 'polypeptide(L)'
;MLEPFSLLIHTSFLSKDEPTSGLDAASASNIMEEIIRVSRQERLITICTIHQPSTKVYNSFDQVMILSRGRPAFVGNVDDAVPYFSSIGHECPKNMNPAEVRLDI
;
A
#
# COMPACT_ATOMS: atom_id res chain seq x y z
N MET A 1 10.77 -12.41 4.86
CA MET A 1 12.21 -12.38 4.63
C MET A 1 12.68 -10.92 4.57
N LEU A 2 13.75 -10.60 5.25
CA LEU A 2 14.33 -9.28 5.17
C LEU A 2 15.12 -9.13 3.89
N GLU A 3 14.85 -8.09 3.14
CA GLU A 3 15.55 -7.84 1.90
C GLU A 3 17.00 -7.41 2.17
N PRO A 4 17.97 -7.84 1.37
CA PRO A 4 19.35 -7.36 1.50
C PRO A 4 19.44 -5.85 1.45
N PHE A 5 18.58 -5.24 0.66
CA PHE A 5 18.49 -3.80 0.54
C PHE A 5 18.17 -3.11 1.87
N SER A 6 17.27 -3.71 2.67
CA SER A 6 16.92 -3.17 3.98
C SER A 6 18.12 -3.13 4.92
N LEU A 7 19.01 -4.12 4.82
CA LEU A 7 20.21 -4.16 5.65
C LEU A 7 21.18 -3.03 5.31
N LEU A 8 21.23 -2.60 4.05
CA LEU A 8 22.10 -1.50 3.64
C LEU A 8 21.61 -0.13 4.10
N ILE A 9 20.29 0.02 4.24
CA ILE A 9 19.68 1.28 4.66
C ILE A 9 19.59 1.38 6.18
N HIS A 10 19.81 0.29 6.87
CA HIS A 10 19.84 0.22 8.31
C HIS A 10 18.46 0.41 8.96
N THR A 11 18.51 0.99 10.17
CA THR A 11 17.38 1.12 11.07
C THR A 11 16.36 2.15 10.63
N SER A 12 16.66 2.97 9.63
CA SER A 12 15.71 3.96 9.13
C SER A 12 14.74 3.39 8.10
N PHE A 13 14.82 2.11 7.81
CA PHE A 13 14.03 1.46 6.78
C PHE A 13 13.41 0.18 7.32
N LEU A 14 12.10 0.00 7.07
CA LEU A 14 11.37 -1.22 7.43
C LEU A 14 10.68 -1.76 6.17
N SER A 15 10.93 -3.02 5.84
CA SER A 15 10.30 -3.69 4.71
C SER A 15 9.44 -4.85 5.21
N LYS A 16 8.18 -4.89 4.78
CA LYS A 16 7.24 -5.94 5.12
C LYS A 16 6.62 -6.51 3.86
N ASP A 17 6.64 -7.82 3.72
CA ASP A 17 6.05 -8.53 2.60
C ASP A 17 4.71 -9.11 3.03
N GLU A 18 3.64 -8.53 2.50
CA GLU A 18 2.25 -8.94 2.74
C GLU A 18 1.93 -9.15 4.23
N PRO A 19 2.10 -8.10 5.08
CA PRO A 19 1.89 -8.26 6.52
C PRO A 19 0.46 -8.58 6.90
N THR A 20 -0.50 -8.37 5.99
CA THR A 20 -1.92 -8.64 6.26
C THR A 20 -2.42 -9.92 5.60
N SER A 21 -1.53 -10.71 4.98
CA SER A 21 -1.91 -11.93 4.30
C SER A 21 -2.53 -12.94 5.28
N GLY A 22 -3.66 -13.52 4.88
CA GLY A 22 -4.36 -14.51 5.69
C GLY A 22 -5.19 -13.94 6.83
N LEU A 23 -5.26 -12.63 6.98
CA LEU A 23 -6.03 -11.97 8.04
C LEU A 23 -7.37 -11.45 7.53
N ASP A 24 -8.37 -11.40 8.41
CA ASP A 24 -9.62 -10.72 8.09
C ASP A 24 -9.41 -9.21 8.08
N ALA A 25 -10.45 -8.45 7.67
CA ALA A 25 -10.33 -7.00 7.51
C ALA A 25 -10.01 -6.29 8.83
N ALA A 26 -10.60 -6.72 9.93
CA ALA A 26 -10.37 -6.09 11.23
C ALA A 26 -8.94 -6.34 11.73
N SER A 27 -8.48 -7.59 11.63
CA SER A 27 -7.13 -7.95 12.03
C SER A 27 -6.09 -7.28 11.14
N ALA A 28 -6.35 -7.21 9.84
CA ALA A 28 -5.47 -6.54 8.90
C ALA A 28 -5.32 -5.05 9.24
N SER A 29 -6.44 -4.38 9.57
CA SER A 29 -6.40 -2.98 9.97
C SER A 29 -5.61 -2.77 11.26
N ASN A 30 -5.76 -3.66 12.23
CA ASN A 30 -5.03 -3.57 13.50
C ASN A 30 -3.53 -3.73 13.28
N ILE A 31 -3.12 -4.67 12.45
CA ILE A 31 -1.71 -4.87 12.13
C ILE A 31 -1.14 -3.63 11.42
N MET A 32 -1.89 -3.07 10.48
CA MET A 32 -1.42 -1.88 9.77
C MET A 32 -1.32 -0.67 10.68
N GLU A 33 -2.28 -0.48 11.59
CA GLU A 33 -2.20 0.60 12.57
C GLU A 33 -0.94 0.48 13.44
N GLU A 34 -0.60 -0.75 13.85
CA GLU A 34 0.59 -0.98 14.65
C GLU A 34 1.88 -0.71 13.85
N ILE A 35 1.93 -1.13 12.60
CA ILE A 35 3.08 -0.85 11.72
C ILE A 35 3.25 0.65 11.54
N ILE A 36 2.16 1.37 11.30
CA ILE A 36 2.21 2.82 11.11
C ILE A 36 2.67 3.50 12.39
N ARG A 37 2.16 3.08 13.54
CA ARG A 37 2.53 3.65 14.83
C ARG A 37 4.03 3.51 15.08
N VAL A 38 4.56 2.31 14.87
CA VAL A 38 6.00 2.05 15.06
C VAL A 38 6.81 2.86 14.05
N SER A 39 6.37 2.90 12.79
CA SER A 39 7.07 3.65 11.75
C SER A 39 7.21 5.13 12.10
N ARG A 40 6.12 5.74 12.57
CA ARG A 40 6.14 7.16 12.92
C ARG A 40 6.93 7.42 14.20
N GLN A 41 6.78 6.54 15.19
CA GLN A 41 7.47 6.67 16.47
C GLN A 41 8.99 6.54 16.30
N GLU A 42 9.43 5.59 15.48
CA GLU A 42 10.84 5.33 15.24
C GLU A 42 11.40 6.07 14.03
N ARG A 43 10.59 6.88 13.36
CA ARG A 43 10.96 7.65 12.16
C ARG A 43 11.50 6.74 11.06
N LEU A 44 10.79 5.66 10.79
CA LEU A 44 11.16 4.70 9.76
C LEU A 44 10.47 4.99 8.44
N ILE A 45 11.16 4.71 7.35
CA ILE A 45 10.53 4.59 6.04
C ILE A 45 10.08 3.15 5.94
N THR A 46 8.77 2.94 5.81
CA THR A 46 8.19 1.59 5.78
C THR A 46 7.61 1.31 4.40
N ILE A 47 7.99 0.18 3.83
CA ILE A 47 7.48 -0.28 2.54
C ILE A 47 6.83 -1.63 2.75
N CYS A 48 5.56 -1.75 2.35
CA CYS A 48 4.79 -2.98 2.45
C CYS A 48 4.29 -3.39 1.08
N THR A 49 4.29 -4.69 0.81
CA THR A 49 3.56 -5.24 -0.32
C THR A 49 2.25 -5.80 0.20
N ILE A 50 1.13 -5.38 -0.39
CA ILE A 50 -0.19 -5.82 0.04
C ILE A 50 -1.02 -6.17 -1.19
N HIS A 51 -1.67 -7.33 -1.13
CA HIS A 51 -2.53 -7.80 -2.19
C HIS A 51 -3.98 -7.48 -1.83
N GLN A 52 -4.65 -6.71 -2.68
CA GLN A 52 -6.05 -6.32 -2.52
C GLN A 52 -6.39 -5.79 -1.12
N PRO A 53 -5.78 -4.68 -0.69
CA PRO A 53 -6.08 -4.11 0.62
C PRO A 53 -7.51 -3.59 0.68
N SER A 54 -8.09 -3.63 1.89
CA SER A 54 -9.37 -2.95 2.13
C SER A 54 -9.18 -1.44 1.97
N THR A 55 -10.28 -0.73 1.81
CA THR A 55 -10.22 0.73 1.65
C THR A 55 -9.58 1.39 2.88
N LYS A 56 -9.88 0.90 4.08
CA LYS A 56 -9.28 1.43 5.29
C LYS A 56 -7.76 1.25 5.32
N VAL A 57 -7.28 0.06 4.96
CA VAL A 57 -5.83 -0.19 4.89
C VAL A 57 -5.21 0.65 3.79
N TYR A 58 -5.83 0.70 2.61
CA TYR A 58 -5.35 1.49 1.49
C TYR A 58 -5.18 2.96 1.87
N ASN A 59 -6.19 3.55 2.53
CA ASN A 59 -6.15 4.95 2.90
C ASN A 59 -5.17 5.27 4.03
N SER A 60 -4.62 4.24 4.68
CA SER A 60 -3.63 4.44 5.73
C SER A 60 -2.23 4.73 5.20
N PHE A 61 -1.99 4.50 3.92
CA PHE A 61 -0.69 4.73 3.30
C PHE A 61 -0.49 6.21 2.95
N ASP A 62 0.76 6.64 2.94
CA ASP A 62 1.13 7.96 2.45
C ASP A 62 1.29 7.93 0.93
N GLN A 63 2.02 6.94 0.43
CA GLN A 63 2.26 6.77 -0.99
C GLN A 63 2.01 5.32 -1.40
N VAL A 64 1.64 5.14 -2.65
CA VAL A 64 1.37 3.81 -3.20
C VAL A 64 2.06 3.64 -4.55
N MET A 65 2.43 2.40 -4.82
CA MET A 65 2.76 1.95 -6.17
C MET A 65 1.75 0.87 -6.52
N ILE A 66 0.91 1.15 -7.50
CA ILE A 66 -0.10 0.21 -7.96
C ILE A 66 0.43 -0.49 -9.20
N LEU A 67 0.49 -1.82 -9.14
CA LEU A 67 1.00 -2.64 -10.23
C LEU A 67 -0.15 -3.24 -11.01
N SER A 68 0.00 -3.26 -12.32
CA SER A 68 -0.90 -3.95 -13.24
C SER A 68 -0.06 -4.74 -14.23
N ARG A 69 -0.28 -6.04 -14.28
CA ARG A 69 0.46 -6.94 -15.19
C ARG A 69 1.98 -6.81 -15.03
N GLY A 70 2.43 -6.70 -13.78
CA GLY A 70 3.85 -6.62 -13.46
C GLY A 70 4.49 -5.27 -13.75
N ARG A 71 3.72 -4.25 -14.10
CA ARG A 71 4.22 -2.91 -14.39
C ARG A 71 3.56 -1.88 -13.49
N PRO A 72 4.27 -0.81 -13.13
CA PRO A 72 3.65 0.27 -12.37
C PRO A 72 2.56 0.96 -13.20
N ALA A 73 1.34 0.94 -12.68
CA ALA A 73 0.22 1.67 -13.25
C ALA A 73 0.10 3.07 -12.65
N PHE A 74 0.53 3.23 -11.40
CA PHE A 74 0.53 4.51 -10.71
C PHE A 74 1.57 4.49 -9.60
N VAL A 75 2.30 5.58 -9.44
CA VAL A 75 3.23 5.80 -8.33
C VAL A 75 3.01 7.22 -7.82
N GLY A 76 2.70 7.38 -6.55
CA GLY A 76 2.51 8.70 -5.97
C GLY A 76 1.74 8.67 -4.68
N ASN A 77 1.23 9.84 -4.29
CA ASN A 77 0.43 9.96 -3.07
C ASN A 77 -0.88 9.19 -3.20
N VAL A 78 -1.29 8.58 -2.09
CA VAL A 78 -2.51 7.78 -2.08
C VAL A 78 -3.73 8.59 -2.51
N ASP A 79 -3.77 9.88 -2.17
CA ASP A 79 -4.91 10.75 -2.51
C ASP A 79 -4.97 11.10 -3.99
N ASP A 80 -3.89 10.93 -4.73
CA ASP A 80 -3.83 11.29 -6.15
C ASP A 80 -4.19 10.14 -7.08
N ALA A 81 -4.30 8.92 -6.55
CA ALA A 81 -4.52 7.74 -7.39
C ALA A 81 -5.89 7.75 -8.07
N VAL A 82 -6.96 8.01 -7.31
CA VAL A 82 -8.32 8.02 -7.87
C VAL A 82 -8.47 9.10 -8.94
N PRO A 83 -8.06 10.38 -8.70
CA PRO A 83 -8.10 11.39 -9.75
C PRO A 83 -7.28 11.02 -10.98
N TYR A 84 -6.12 10.39 -10.78
CA TYR A 84 -5.29 9.97 -11.90
C TYR A 84 -6.00 8.96 -12.78
N PHE A 85 -6.53 7.88 -12.19
CA PHE A 85 -7.22 6.85 -12.96
C PHE A 85 -8.50 7.39 -13.63
N SER A 86 -9.20 8.27 -12.96
CA SER A 86 -10.36 8.93 -13.56
C SER A 86 -9.97 9.74 -14.79
N SER A 87 -8.82 10.43 -14.74
CA SER A 87 -8.34 11.26 -15.86
C SER A 87 -8.00 10.44 -17.10
N ILE A 88 -7.67 9.17 -16.95
CA ILE A 88 -7.38 8.30 -18.09
C ILE A 88 -8.53 7.33 -18.42
N GLY A 89 -9.72 7.60 -17.89
CA GLY A 89 -10.93 6.84 -18.22
C GLY A 89 -11.21 5.62 -17.35
N HIS A 90 -10.50 5.44 -16.25
CA HIS A 90 -10.71 4.33 -15.31
C HIS A 90 -11.28 4.84 -14.00
N GLU A 91 -12.59 5.00 -13.93
CA GLU A 91 -13.21 5.47 -12.72
C GLU A 91 -13.29 4.38 -11.65
N CYS A 92 -12.97 4.78 -10.41
CA CYS A 92 -13.04 3.90 -9.26
C CYS A 92 -14.43 4.00 -8.63
N PRO A 93 -15.16 2.87 -8.46
CA PRO A 93 -16.45 2.89 -7.76
C PRO A 93 -16.30 3.44 -6.34
N LYS A 94 -17.37 4.07 -5.84
CA LYS A 94 -17.36 4.79 -4.56
C LYS A 94 -16.87 3.97 -3.37
N ASN A 95 -17.19 2.68 -3.34
CA ASN A 95 -16.87 1.81 -2.21
C ASN A 95 -15.62 0.97 -2.43
N MET A 96 -14.85 1.29 -3.46
CA MET A 96 -13.64 0.54 -3.79
C MET A 96 -12.45 1.48 -3.87
N ASN A 97 -11.27 0.95 -3.62
CA ASN A 97 -10.03 1.69 -3.81
C ASN A 97 -9.36 1.23 -5.12
N PRO A 98 -8.41 2.00 -5.67
CA PRO A 98 -7.77 1.64 -6.93
C PRO A 98 -7.09 0.26 -6.93
N ALA A 99 -6.63 -0.22 -5.76
CA ALA A 99 -5.99 -1.53 -5.67
C ALA A 99 -7.00 -2.67 -5.73
N GLU A 100 -8.28 -2.42 -5.44
CA GLU A 100 -9.34 -3.42 -5.54
C GLU A 100 -9.90 -3.52 -6.95
N VAL A 101 -9.84 -2.44 -7.71
CA VAL A 101 -10.40 -2.39 -9.05
C VAL A 101 -9.46 -3.10 -10.02
N ARG A 102 -10.01 -3.99 -10.83
CA ARG A 102 -9.24 -4.61 -11.88
C ARG A 102 -8.99 -3.60 -13.00
N LEU A 103 -7.76 -3.21 -13.14
CA LEU A 103 -7.38 -2.24 -14.16
C LEU A 103 -6.89 -2.98 -15.41
N ASP A 104 -7.66 -2.91 -16.47
CA ASP A 104 -7.29 -3.45 -17.77
C ASP A 104 -6.55 -2.39 -18.57
N ILE A 105 -5.33 -2.14 -18.13
CA ILE A 105 -4.47 -1.12 -18.73
C ILE A 105 -3.46 -1.76 -19.65
#